data_37964feabb2764860117eceee7fa6461
#
_entry.id   37964feabb2764860117eceee7fa6461
#
_cell.length_a   1.000
_cell.length_b   1.000
_cell.length_c   1.000
_cell.angle_alpha   90.00
_cell.angle_beta   90.00
_cell.angle_gamma   90.00
#
_symmetry.space_group_name_H-M   'P 1'
#
loop_
_entity.id
_entity.type
_entity.pdbx_description
1 polymer ?
#
loop_
_entity_poly.entity_id
_entity_poly.type
_entity_poly.pdbx_seq_one_letter_code
_entity_poly.pdbx_strand_id
1 'polypeptide(L)'
;MALNRRNFLRATLAGAAVAAGSSAFAACGGKAASTEGCPAEKGSCPNSKAELKISFQEGIAPGANLNEKFDLMEKLGVVGFEPGGRGLKDRVKEIKEALNGRNIKVSAICAGFQGFILSTDPAIRKQCMDTMKEIIAPAGELGSTGVIIVPAFNGQKPAMPHTQETRDFLCEQFNEMGNFAKEHGTTVIFEPLNRKEAFYLRQVADAASICRDINNPGVRCMGDFWHMTWEETSDMGAFLSAGEYLQHVHVASRKRRSMPGEDGEADNYVNGFKGLKMLDYDK
;
A
#
# COMPACT_ATOMS: atom_id res chain seq x y z
N MET A 1 31.55 -0.95 37.20
CA MET A 1 30.49 0.07 37.43
C MET A 1 29.40 -0.10 36.36
N ALA A 2 28.22 -0.54 36.72
CA ALA A 2 27.14 -0.72 35.78
C ALA A 2 26.54 0.65 35.43
N LEU A 3 26.54 1.00 34.15
CA LEU A 3 25.90 2.19 33.61
C LEU A 3 24.38 2.02 33.68
N ASN A 4 23.71 2.79 34.54
CA ASN A 4 22.26 2.78 34.57
C ASN A 4 21.70 3.86 33.61
N ARG A 5 20.47 3.69 33.16
CA ARG A 5 19.78 4.57 32.16
C ARG A 5 19.85 6.07 32.48
N ARG A 6 19.86 6.45 33.74
CA ARG A 6 19.94 7.85 34.19
C ARG A 6 21.31 8.48 33.93
N ASN A 7 22.39 7.70 34.02
CA ASN A 7 23.76 8.18 33.78
C ASN A 7 24.07 8.25 32.28
N PHE A 8 23.45 7.41 31.46
CA PHE A 8 23.55 7.50 30.00
C PHE A 8 22.91 8.79 29.46
N LEU A 9 21.72 9.16 29.92
CA LEU A 9 21.04 10.39 29.51
C LEU A 9 21.76 11.67 29.98
N ARG A 10 22.49 11.64 31.11
CA ARG A 10 23.30 12.77 31.55
C ARG A 10 24.60 12.93 30.75
N ALA A 11 25.18 11.84 30.28
CA ALA A 11 26.39 11.88 29.44
C ALA A 11 26.12 12.40 28.02
N THR A 12 24.94 12.11 27.46
CA THR A 12 24.52 12.62 26.14
C THR A 12 24.13 14.10 26.15
N LEU A 13 23.64 14.63 27.26
CA LEU A 13 23.35 16.06 27.41
C LEU A 13 24.57 16.94 27.66
N ALA A 14 25.67 16.38 28.20
CA ALA A 14 26.92 17.12 28.42
C ALA A 14 27.81 17.18 27.18
N GLY A 15 27.62 16.30 26.20
CA GLY A 15 28.37 16.23 24.93
C GLY A 15 27.91 17.21 23.85
N ALA A 16 26.73 17.84 24.00
CA ALA A 16 26.15 18.72 22.99
C ALA A 16 26.53 20.21 23.14
N ALA A 17 27.38 20.58 24.13
CA ALA A 17 27.68 21.96 24.43
C ALA A 17 29.04 22.47 23.95
N VAL A 18 29.82 21.71 23.17
CA VAL A 18 31.15 22.12 22.67
C VAL A 18 31.28 21.82 21.17
N ALA A 19 30.49 22.51 20.35
CA ALA A 19 30.77 22.73 18.92
C ALA A 19 29.99 23.93 18.39
N ALA A 20 30.14 25.10 19.00
CA ALA A 20 29.76 26.37 18.38
C ALA A 20 31.01 27.08 17.93
N GLY A 21 31.63 26.60 16.85
CA GLY A 21 32.69 27.27 16.09
C GLY A 21 32.05 28.12 15.01
N SER A 22 32.21 29.41 15.14
CA SER A 22 31.85 30.48 14.23
C SER A 22 32.14 30.19 12.76
N SER A 23 31.12 30.23 11.93
CA SER A 23 31.23 30.56 10.51
C SER A 23 30.22 31.66 10.18
N ALA A 24 30.77 32.82 9.82
CA ALA A 24 30.07 34.01 9.41
C ALA A 24 29.26 33.70 8.13
N PHE A 25 27.94 33.79 8.22
CA PHE A 25 27.09 33.94 7.05
C PHE A 25 26.76 35.40 6.83
N ALA A 26 27.16 35.90 5.65
CA ALA A 26 26.84 37.22 5.18
C ALA A 26 25.34 37.45 5.17
N ALA A 27 24.91 38.51 5.80
CA ALA A 27 23.54 38.99 5.79
C ALA A 27 23.16 39.50 4.40
N CYS A 28 22.30 38.76 3.69
CA CYS A 28 21.45 39.33 2.66
C CYS A 28 20.16 39.80 3.35
N GLY A 29 19.98 41.11 3.40
CA GLY A 29 18.78 41.76 3.96
C GLY A 29 17.53 41.41 3.14
N GLY A 30 16.69 40.57 3.69
CA GLY A 30 15.31 40.35 3.25
C GLY A 30 14.35 40.84 4.32
N LYS A 31 13.46 41.75 3.96
CA LYS A 31 12.41 42.29 4.83
C LYS A 31 11.62 41.16 5.49
N ALA A 32 11.40 41.30 6.78
CA ALA A 32 10.46 40.45 7.52
C ALA A 32 9.07 40.49 6.85
N ALA A 33 8.66 39.35 6.30
CA ALA A 33 7.30 39.16 5.86
C ALA A 33 6.41 38.97 7.10
N SER A 34 5.40 39.81 7.23
CA SER A 34 4.34 39.72 8.23
C SER A 34 3.68 38.33 8.16
N THR A 35 3.50 37.70 9.31
CA THR A 35 2.68 36.49 9.49
C THR A 35 1.20 36.88 9.38
N GLU A 36 0.73 37.15 8.17
CA GLU A 36 -0.70 37.12 7.89
C GLU A 36 -1.09 35.67 7.62
N GLY A 37 -2.10 35.21 8.37
CA GLY A 37 -2.57 33.83 8.33
C GLY A 37 -2.94 33.41 6.92
N CYS A 38 -2.42 32.26 6.52
CA CYS A 38 -2.83 31.60 5.28
C CYS A 38 -4.34 31.31 5.38
N PRO A 39 -5.18 31.86 4.49
CA PRO A 39 -6.59 31.50 4.47
C PRO A 39 -6.70 29.99 4.19
N ALA A 40 -7.58 29.31 4.90
CA ALA A 40 -7.93 27.92 4.65
C ALA A 40 -8.71 27.80 3.32
N GLU A 41 -8.07 28.12 2.22
CA GLU A 41 -8.62 27.87 0.89
C GLU A 41 -8.23 26.48 0.42
N LYS A 42 -9.27 25.74 0.01
CA LYS A 42 -9.30 24.45 -0.69
C LYS A 42 -7.94 24.02 -1.23
N GLY A 43 -7.28 23.12 -0.48
CA GLY A 43 -5.90 22.73 -0.72
C GLY A 43 -5.70 21.95 -2.01
N SER A 44 -5.55 22.63 -3.11
CA SER A 44 -4.84 22.11 -4.25
C SER A 44 -3.36 22.41 -4.04
N CYS A 45 -2.50 21.38 -4.02
CA CYS A 45 -1.09 21.60 -4.30
C CYS A 45 -1.04 22.11 -5.74
N PRO A 46 -0.70 23.37 -6.00
CA PRO A 46 -0.96 23.98 -7.31
C PRO A 46 -0.16 23.37 -8.47
N ASN A 47 0.77 22.45 -8.18
CA ASN A 47 1.63 21.80 -9.17
C ASN A 47 1.57 20.25 -9.11
N SER A 48 0.67 19.66 -8.32
CA SER A 48 0.54 18.19 -8.28
C SER A 48 -0.17 17.67 -9.52
N LYS A 49 0.38 16.64 -10.14
CA LYS A 49 -0.22 15.90 -11.26
C LYS A 49 -1.04 14.70 -10.78
N ALA A 50 -1.17 14.49 -9.46
CA ALA A 50 -1.91 13.38 -8.90
C ALA A 50 -3.38 13.40 -9.36
N GLU A 51 -3.83 12.27 -9.88
CA GLU A 51 -5.22 12.00 -10.22
C GLU A 51 -5.72 10.86 -9.33
N LEU A 52 -6.48 11.19 -8.29
CA LEU A 52 -7.00 10.21 -7.34
C LEU A 52 -8.29 9.60 -7.88
N LYS A 53 -8.20 8.39 -8.39
CA LYS A 53 -9.31 7.61 -8.95
C LYS A 53 -9.97 6.76 -7.87
N ILE A 54 -11.30 6.67 -7.89
CA ILE A 54 -12.05 5.87 -6.93
C ILE A 54 -12.35 4.50 -7.52
N SER A 55 -12.04 3.45 -6.75
CA SER A 55 -12.34 2.06 -7.05
C SER A 55 -13.20 1.44 -5.95
N PHE A 56 -14.08 0.51 -6.30
CA PHE A 56 -14.83 -0.30 -5.33
C PHE A 56 -14.42 -1.76 -5.42
N GLN A 57 -14.23 -2.37 -4.24
CA GLN A 57 -14.17 -3.83 -4.15
C GLN A 57 -15.54 -4.43 -4.53
N GLU A 58 -15.51 -5.56 -5.21
CA GLU A 58 -16.72 -6.24 -5.67
C GLU A 58 -17.74 -6.51 -4.55
N GLY A 59 -17.23 -6.88 -3.37
CA GLY A 59 -18.07 -7.22 -2.22
C GLY A 59 -18.83 -6.05 -1.61
N ILE A 60 -18.37 -4.81 -1.83
CA ILE A 60 -19.01 -3.60 -1.28
C ILE A 60 -19.83 -2.84 -2.34
N ALA A 61 -19.60 -3.08 -3.62
CA ALA A 61 -20.39 -2.46 -4.68
C ALA A 61 -21.83 -3.00 -4.65
N PRO A 62 -22.86 -2.16 -4.44
CA PRO A 62 -24.25 -2.60 -4.44
C PRO A 62 -24.69 -3.06 -5.83
N GLY A 63 -25.49 -4.12 -5.89
CA GLY A 63 -26.03 -4.71 -7.13
C GLY A 63 -26.07 -6.23 -7.06
N ALA A 64 -27.05 -6.86 -7.69
CA ALA A 64 -27.21 -8.31 -7.71
C ALA A 64 -26.26 -9.01 -8.71
N ASN A 65 -25.77 -8.27 -9.70
CA ASN A 65 -24.85 -8.74 -10.73
C ASN A 65 -23.87 -7.63 -11.13
N LEU A 66 -22.86 -7.94 -11.94
CA LEU A 66 -21.83 -6.98 -12.35
C LEU A 66 -22.40 -5.75 -13.07
N ASN A 67 -23.41 -5.92 -13.93
CA ASN A 67 -23.98 -4.79 -14.65
C ASN A 67 -24.66 -3.79 -13.71
N GLU A 68 -25.46 -4.26 -12.76
CA GLU A 68 -26.08 -3.38 -11.76
C GLU A 68 -25.06 -2.68 -10.88
N LYS A 69 -23.98 -3.39 -10.49
CA LYS A 69 -22.86 -2.78 -9.74
C LYS A 69 -22.21 -1.67 -10.56
N PHE A 70 -21.90 -1.92 -11.80
CA PHE A 70 -21.23 -0.95 -12.68
C PHE A 70 -22.14 0.23 -13.02
N ASP A 71 -23.45 0.03 -13.24
CA ASP A 71 -24.41 1.11 -13.45
C ASP A 71 -24.42 2.10 -12.26
N LEU A 72 -24.38 1.56 -11.04
CA LEU A 72 -24.31 2.41 -9.84
C LEU A 72 -22.92 3.09 -9.71
N MET A 73 -21.83 2.36 -9.95
CA MET A 73 -20.49 2.88 -9.86
C MET A 73 -20.29 4.05 -10.84
N GLU A 74 -20.75 3.94 -12.07
CA GLU A 74 -20.70 5.03 -13.06
C GLU A 74 -21.48 6.27 -12.61
N LYS A 75 -22.69 6.08 -12.05
CA LYS A 75 -23.50 7.19 -11.47
C LYS A 75 -22.78 7.91 -10.33
N LEU A 76 -21.93 7.21 -9.58
CA LEU A 76 -21.15 7.76 -8.48
C LEU A 76 -19.78 8.31 -8.92
N GLY A 77 -19.43 8.21 -10.20
CA GLY A 77 -18.12 8.63 -10.72
C GLY A 77 -16.98 7.68 -10.33
N VAL A 78 -17.29 6.44 -9.95
CA VAL A 78 -16.30 5.41 -9.64
C VAL A 78 -15.81 4.80 -10.95
N VAL A 79 -14.50 4.74 -11.11
CA VAL A 79 -13.83 4.33 -12.36
C VAL A 79 -13.00 3.05 -12.21
N GLY A 80 -12.89 2.52 -11.00
CA GLY A 80 -12.15 1.30 -10.69
C GLY A 80 -13.02 0.20 -10.09
N PHE A 81 -12.72 -1.04 -10.45
CA PHE A 81 -13.37 -2.24 -9.92
C PHE A 81 -12.29 -3.22 -9.43
N GLU A 82 -12.43 -3.72 -8.20
CA GLU A 82 -11.50 -4.65 -7.58
C GLU A 82 -12.20 -5.99 -7.29
N PRO A 83 -12.09 -6.97 -8.20
CA PRO A 83 -12.64 -8.31 -7.97
C PRO A 83 -11.75 -9.14 -7.06
N GLY A 84 -12.32 -10.19 -6.45
CA GLY A 84 -11.57 -11.21 -5.73
C GLY A 84 -10.82 -12.15 -6.67
N GLY A 85 -9.63 -12.61 -6.25
CA GLY A 85 -8.79 -13.50 -7.06
C GLY A 85 -9.25 -14.96 -7.12
N ARG A 86 -10.04 -15.42 -6.14
CA ARG A 86 -10.49 -16.81 -6.13
C ARG A 86 -11.40 -17.12 -7.34
N GLY A 87 -10.98 -18.09 -8.17
CA GLY A 87 -11.72 -18.46 -9.38
C GLY A 87 -11.74 -17.40 -10.47
N LEU A 88 -10.86 -16.42 -10.42
CA LEU A 88 -10.82 -15.29 -11.35
C LEU A 88 -10.72 -15.74 -12.81
N LYS A 89 -9.93 -16.79 -13.08
CA LYS A 89 -9.76 -17.33 -14.45
C LYS A 89 -11.08 -17.73 -15.12
N ASP A 90 -12.02 -18.24 -14.34
CA ASP A 90 -13.34 -18.67 -14.85
C ASP A 90 -14.30 -17.50 -15.09
N ARG A 91 -13.96 -16.32 -14.56
CA ARG A 91 -14.75 -15.09 -14.60
C ARG A 91 -14.26 -14.03 -15.57
N VAL A 92 -13.10 -14.25 -16.19
CA VAL A 92 -12.49 -13.25 -17.10
C VAL A 92 -13.47 -12.82 -18.19
N LYS A 93 -14.15 -13.78 -18.84
CA LYS A 93 -15.12 -13.49 -19.88
C LYS A 93 -16.29 -12.65 -19.37
N GLU A 94 -16.89 -13.07 -18.26
CA GLU A 94 -18.01 -12.36 -17.60
C GLU A 94 -17.63 -10.91 -17.28
N ILE A 95 -16.44 -10.70 -16.66
CA ILE A 95 -15.97 -9.37 -16.27
C ILE A 95 -15.71 -8.50 -17.51
N LYS A 96 -15.06 -9.03 -18.55
CA LYS A 96 -14.82 -8.29 -19.80
C LYS A 96 -16.10 -7.89 -20.50
N GLU A 97 -17.10 -8.80 -20.56
CA GLU A 97 -18.39 -8.53 -21.15
C GLU A 97 -19.14 -7.42 -20.38
N ALA A 98 -19.11 -7.49 -19.04
CA ALA A 98 -19.75 -6.47 -18.21
C ALA A 98 -19.07 -5.11 -18.27
N LEU A 99 -17.75 -5.05 -18.49
CA LEU A 99 -16.97 -3.81 -18.64
C LEU A 99 -17.06 -3.21 -20.04
N ASN A 100 -17.55 -3.94 -21.03
CA ASN A 100 -17.54 -3.50 -22.42
C ASN A 100 -18.35 -2.22 -22.62
N GLY A 101 -17.73 -1.20 -23.18
CA GLY A 101 -18.34 0.13 -23.41
C GLY A 101 -18.45 1.03 -22.17
N ARG A 102 -17.93 0.60 -21.00
CA ARG A 102 -17.96 1.37 -19.75
C ARG A 102 -16.65 2.09 -19.47
N ASN A 103 -16.71 3.15 -18.68
CA ASN A 103 -15.54 3.88 -18.18
C ASN A 103 -15.04 3.31 -16.83
N ILE A 104 -15.19 2.00 -16.62
CA ILE A 104 -14.69 1.30 -15.44
C ILE A 104 -13.57 0.36 -15.90
N LYS A 105 -12.48 0.30 -15.11
CA LYS A 105 -11.34 -0.60 -15.34
C LYS A 105 -11.13 -1.48 -14.10
N VAL A 106 -10.52 -2.63 -14.29
CA VAL A 106 -10.06 -3.43 -13.14
C VAL A 106 -8.86 -2.71 -12.53
N SER A 107 -8.97 -2.34 -11.25
CA SER A 107 -7.89 -1.65 -10.51
C SER A 107 -6.85 -2.64 -10.01
N ALA A 108 -7.14 -3.36 -8.94
CA ALA A 108 -6.31 -4.45 -8.41
C ALA A 108 -7.15 -5.72 -8.29
N ILE A 109 -6.51 -6.83 -7.96
CA ILE A 109 -7.18 -8.10 -7.61
C ILE A 109 -6.95 -8.37 -6.13
N CYS A 110 -8.04 -8.45 -5.37
CA CYS A 110 -7.98 -8.67 -3.93
C CYS A 110 -7.70 -10.14 -3.61
N ALA A 111 -6.43 -10.47 -3.33
CA ALA A 111 -5.98 -11.76 -2.81
C ALA A 111 -6.64 -12.99 -3.50
N GLY A 112 -6.96 -14.04 -2.73
CA GLY A 112 -7.68 -15.23 -3.22
C GLY A 112 -6.80 -16.46 -3.40
N PHE A 113 -5.48 -16.33 -3.21
CA PHE A 113 -4.50 -17.43 -3.25
C PHE A 113 -4.66 -18.38 -2.05
N GLN A 114 -4.08 -19.56 -2.16
CA GLN A 114 -4.02 -20.58 -1.11
C GLN A 114 -2.57 -20.77 -0.67
N GLY A 115 -2.38 -21.35 0.54
CA GLY A 115 -1.06 -21.46 1.14
C GLY A 115 -0.53 -20.09 1.59
N PHE A 116 0.76 -20.01 1.87
CA PHE A 116 1.48 -18.76 2.15
C PHE A 116 2.97 -18.93 1.90
N ILE A 117 3.60 -17.85 1.42
CA ILE A 117 4.96 -17.93 0.87
C ILE A 117 6.03 -18.14 1.95
N LEU A 118 5.80 -17.68 3.18
CA LEU A 118 6.72 -17.83 4.30
C LEU A 118 6.49 -19.11 5.13
N SER A 119 5.83 -20.12 4.58
CA SER A 119 5.75 -21.43 5.24
C SER A 119 7.12 -22.11 5.29
N THR A 120 7.43 -22.81 6.37
CA THR A 120 8.58 -23.73 6.41
C THR A 120 8.33 -25.03 5.62
N ASP A 121 7.05 -25.32 5.31
CA ASP A 121 6.66 -26.46 4.47
C ASP A 121 6.73 -26.09 2.97
N PRO A 122 7.60 -26.76 2.19
CA PRO A 122 7.73 -26.49 0.74
C PRO A 122 6.43 -26.72 -0.05
N ALA A 123 5.57 -27.63 0.38
CA ALA A 123 4.31 -27.91 -0.32
C ALA A 123 3.33 -26.73 -0.19
N ILE A 124 3.27 -26.10 0.99
CA ILE A 124 2.43 -24.93 1.23
C ILE A 124 2.97 -23.72 0.44
N ARG A 125 4.30 -23.53 0.36
CA ARG A 125 4.92 -22.49 -0.47
C ARG A 125 4.61 -22.69 -1.95
N LYS A 126 4.75 -23.93 -2.42
CA LYS A 126 4.42 -24.28 -3.81
C LYS A 126 2.96 -23.99 -4.12
N GLN A 127 2.04 -24.36 -3.23
CA GLN A 127 0.61 -24.04 -3.37
C GLN A 127 0.38 -22.53 -3.47
N CYS A 128 1.08 -21.74 -2.67
CA CYS A 128 0.99 -20.28 -2.75
C CYS A 128 1.46 -19.76 -4.11
N MET A 129 2.61 -20.20 -4.58
CA MET A 129 3.16 -19.80 -5.87
C MET A 129 2.24 -20.22 -7.03
N ASP A 130 1.76 -21.46 -7.04
CA ASP A 130 0.90 -21.97 -8.10
C ASP A 130 -0.43 -21.20 -8.16
N THR A 131 -1.10 -21.01 -7.01
CA THR A 131 -2.37 -20.29 -6.97
C THR A 131 -2.22 -18.79 -7.24
N MET A 132 -1.09 -18.18 -6.87
CA MET A 132 -0.80 -16.81 -7.29
C MET A 132 -0.63 -16.71 -8.81
N LYS A 133 0.08 -17.63 -9.45
CA LYS A 133 0.22 -17.65 -10.93
C LYS A 133 -1.14 -17.83 -11.62
N GLU A 134 -2.04 -18.65 -11.04
CA GLU A 134 -3.42 -18.82 -11.55
C GLU A 134 -4.28 -17.54 -11.44
N ILE A 135 -3.92 -16.59 -10.54
CA ILE A 135 -4.59 -15.29 -10.40
C ILE A 135 -3.89 -14.23 -11.26
N ILE A 136 -2.56 -14.22 -11.31
CA ILE A 136 -1.77 -13.21 -12.01
C ILE A 136 -2.06 -13.20 -13.52
N ALA A 137 -2.10 -14.37 -14.16
CA ALA A 137 -2.36 -14.44 -15.60
C ALA A 137 -3.72 -13.83 -16.00
N PRO A 138 -4.87 -14.21 -15.40
CA PRO A 138 -6.13 -13.55 -15.68
C PRO A 138 -6.20 -12.09 -15.21
N ALA A 139 -5.48 -11.70 -14.16
CA ALA A 139 -5.35 -10.30 -13.76
C ALA A 139 -4.75 -9.43 -14.86
N GLY A 140 -3.67 -9.92 -15.49
CA GLY A 140 -3.07 -9.26 -16.65
C GLY A 140 -4.03 -9.21 -17.85
N GLU A 141 -4.76 -10.29 -18.13
CA GLU A 141 -5.76 -10.33 -19.19
C GLU A 141 -6.90 -9.32 -18.98
N LEU A 142 -7.25 -9.02 -17.74
CA LEU A 142 -8.23 -8.01 -17.35
C LEU A 142 -7.64 -6.59 -17.32
N GLY A 143 -6.33 -6.40 -17.55
CA GLY A 143 -5.65 -5.12 -17.47
C GLY A 143 -5.53 -4.56 -16.04
N SER A 144 -5.56 -5.44 -15.03
CA SER A 144 -5.37 -5.06 -13.63
C SER A 144 -3.98 -4.51 -13.36
N THR A 145 -3.88 -3.53 -12.46
CA THR A 145 -2.59 -2.96 -12.06
C THR A 145 -1.77 -3.91 -11.19
N GLY A 146 -2.39 -4.89 -10.52
CA GLY A 146 -1.67 -5.90 -9.75
C GLY A 146 -2.56 -6.84 -8.94
N VAL A 147 -1.93 -7.89 -8.41
CA VAL A 147 -2.55 -8.88 -7.52
C VAL A 147 -2.01 -8.70 -6.11
N ILE A 148 -2.91 -8.48 -5.16
CA ILE A 148 -2.57 -8.22 -3.75
C ILE A 148 -2.21 -9.52 -3.05
N ILE A 149 -1.11 -9.49 -2.28
CA ILE A 149 -0.63 -10.63 -1.50
C ILE A 149 -0.10 -10.20 -0.13
N VAL A 150 -0.41 -11.00 0.88
CA VAL A 150 0.15 -10.92 2.23
C VAL A 150 1.12 -12.09 2.43
N PRO A 151 2.40 -11.86 2.78
CA PRO A 151 3.40 -12.92 2.90
C PRO A 151 3.08 -13.99 3.94
N ALA A 152 2.53 -13.60 5.08
CA ALA A 152 2.04 -14.51 6.11
C ALA A 152 1.09 -13.80 7.08
N PHE A 153 -0.03 -14.45 7.40
CA PHE A 153 -0.96 -14.04 8.45
C PHE A 153 -0.58 -14.64 9.81
N ASN A 154 -1.04 -14.02 10.90
CA ASN A 154 -0.71 -14.45 12.27
C ASN A 154 -1.06 -15.92 12.58
N GLY A 155 -2.12 -16.45 12.02
CA GLY A 155 -2.57 -17.83 12.26
C GLY A 155 -1.88 -18.89 11.41
N GLN A 156 -1.09 -18.49 10.41
CA GLN A 156 -0.44 -19.42 9.47
C GLN A 156 0.83 -20.02 10.08
N LYS A 157 0.87 -21.34 10.18
CA LYS A 157 1.99 -22.10 10.76
C LYS A 157 2.22 -23.41 10.00
N PRO A 158 3.47 -23.94 10.00
CA PRO A 158 4.67 -23.33 10.55
C PRO A 158 5.19 -22.21 9.63
N ALA A 159 5.53 -21.06 10.20
CA ALA A 159 6.06 -19.89 9.46
C ALA A 159 7.57 -19.74 9.71
N MET A 160 8.29 -19.23 8.70
CA MET A 160 9.69 -18.83 8.81
C MET A 160 9.84 -17.68 9.81
N PRO A 161 10.93 -17.64 10.63
CA PRO A 161 11.15 -16.57 11.60
C PRO A 161 11.51 -15.24 10.91
N HIS A 162 11.48 -14.13 11.67
CA HIS A 162 11.95 -12.82 11.23
C HIS A 162 13.49 -12.77 11.24
N THR A 163 14.12 -13.22 10.17
CA THR A 163 15.58 -13.19 9.99
C THR A 163 15.96 -12.63 8.62
N GLN A 164 17.24 -12.33 8.42
CA GLN A 164 17.75 -11.89 7.12
C GLN A 164 17.56 -13.00 6.06
N GLU A 165 17.80 -14.24 6.42
CA GLU A 165 17.63 -15.38 5.52
C GLU A 165 16.18 -15.51 5.04
N THR A 166 15.20 -15.25 5.92
CA THR A 166 13.78 -15.22 5.53
C THR A 166 13.48 -14.06 4.59
N ARG A 167 14.11 -12.90 4.81
CA ARG A 167 13.97 -11.76 3.92
C ARG A 167 14.56 -12.06 2.53
N ASP A 168 15.77 -12.61 2.50
CA ASP A 168 16.44 -12.97 1.24
C ASP A 168 15.62 -14.00 0.45
N PHE A 169 15.11 -15.01 1.14
CA PHE A 169 14.19 -16.00 0.57
C PHE A 169 12.92 -15.33 0.00
N LEU A 170 12.30 -14.42 0.77
CA LEU A 170 11.13 -13.68 0.31
C LEU A 170 11.42 -12.89 -0.97
N CYS A 171 12.56 -12.20 -1.01
CA CYS A 171 12.99 -11.44 -2.19
C CYS A 171 13.17 -12.34 -3.42
N GLU A 172 13.76 -13.53 -3.26
CA GLU A 172 13.91 -14.51 -4.33
C GLU A 172 12.55 -14.97 -4.88
N GLN A 173 11.63 -15.38 -3.98
CA GLN A 173 10.31 -15.85 -4.37
C GLN A 173 9.48 -14.76 -5.07
N PHE A 174 9.55 -13.53 -4.57
CA PHE A 174 8.83 -12.42 -5.20
C PHE A 174 9.49 -11.91 -6.48
N ASN A 175 10.80 -12.09 -6.65
CA ASN A 175 11.43 -11.84 -7.95
C ASN A 175 10.90 -12.80 -9.02
N GLU A 176 10.74 -14.09 -8.70
CA GLU A 176 10.11 -15.08 -9.61
C GLU A 176 8.67 -14.68 -9.95
N MET A 177 7.87 -14.40 -8.90
CA MET A 177 6.46 -14.02 -9.03
C MET A 177 6.29 -12.72 -9.82
N GLY A 178 7.15 -11.72 -9.58
CA GLY A 178 7.18 -10.45 -10.30
C GLY A 178 7.58 -10.58 -11.77
N ASN A 179 8.49 -11.48 -12.11
CA ASN A 179 8.81 -11.77 -13.50
C ASN A 179 7.60 -12.36 -14.23
N PHE A 180 6.93 -13.32 -13.61
CA PHE A 180 5.70 -13.89 -14.16
C PHE A 180 4.59 -12.82 -14.32
N ALA A 181 4.45 -11.92 -13.35
CA ALA A 181 3.47 -10.83 -13.43
C ALA A 181 3.78 -9.87 -14.59
N LYS A 182 5.05 -9.52 -14.81
CA LYS A 182 5.47 -8.68 -15.94
C LYS A 182 5.18 -9.33 -17.30
N GLU A 183 5.41 -10.63 -17.44
CA GLU A 183 5.09 -11.37 -18.66
C GLU A 183 3.60 -11.30 -19.02
N HIS A 184 2.74 -11.11 -18.00
CA HIS A 184 1.31 -10.97 -18.16
C HIS A 184 0.83 -9.50 -18.12
N GLY A 185 1.72 -8.51 -18.08
CA GLY A 185 1.38 -7.09 -18.12
C GLY A 185 0.76 -6.55 -16.82
N THR A 186 1.03 -7.19 -15.67
CA THR A 186 0.54 -6.79 -14.35
C THR A 186 1.66 -6.80 -13.30
N THR A 187 1.34 -6.62 -12.02
CA THR A 187 2.30 -6.67 -10.91
C THR A 187 1.79 -7.56 -9.77
N VAL A 188 2.65 -7.89 -8.82
CA VAL A 188 2.25 -8.36 -7.49
C VAL A 188 2.42 -7.22 -6.51
N ILE A 189 1.46 -7.07 -5.60
CA ILE A 189 1.37 -5.94 -4.68
C ILE A 189 1.41 -6.44 -3.24
N PHE A 190 2.46 -6.11 -2.50
CA PHE A 190 2.51 -6.36 -1.07
C PHE A 190 1.50 -5.52 -0.31
N GLU A 191 0.64 -6.15 0.46
CA GLU A 191 -0.21 -5.49 1.43
C GLU A 191 0.33 -5.64 2.85
N PRO A 192 0.84 -4.57 3.47
CA PRO A 192 1.11 -4.55 4.90
C PRO A 192 -0.20 -4.52 5.68
N LEU A 193 -0.36 -5.44 6.65
CA LEU A 193 -1.53 -5.47 7.51
C LEU A 193 -1.16 -5.12 8.96
N ASN A 194 -2.16 -4.77 9.76
CA ASN A 194 -1.96 -4.48 11.17
C ASN A 194 -1.50 -5.71 11.98
N ARG A 195 -0.93 -5.45 13.15
CA ARG A 195 -0.36 -6.46 14.08
C ARG A 195 -1.31 -7.56 14.54
N LYS A 196 -2.63 -7.36 14.41
CA LYS A 196 -3.62 -8.38 14.74
C LYS A 196 -3.79 -9.40 13.61
N GLU A 197 -3.44 -9.04 12.39
CA GLU A 197 -3.63 -9.86 11.18
C GLU A 197 -2.31 -10.33 10.57
N ALA A 198 -1.29 -9.48 10.48
CA ALA A 198 -0.03 -9.83 9.83
C ALA A 198 1.02 -10.36 10.80
N PHE A 199 1.57 -11.51 10.44
CA PHE A 199 2.75 -12.05 11.11
C PHE A 199 4.02 -11.31 10.68
N TYR A 200 4.24 -11.10 9.39
CA TYR A 200 5.55 -10.69 8.87
C TYR A 200 5.60 -9.20 8.45
N LEU A 201 4.66 -8.73 7.65
CA LEU A 201 4.72 -7.41 7.02
C LEU A 201 3.61 -6.50 7.55
N ARG A 202 3.99 -5.33 8.12
CA ARG A 202 3.04 -4.45 8.81
C ARG A 202 3.07 -2.99 8.37
N GLN A 203 4.24 -2.50 7.93
CA GLN A 203 4.42 -1.09 7.57
C GLN A 203 4.65 -0.93 6.07
N VAL A 204 4.13 0.17 5.52
CA VAL A 204 4.30 0.51 4.10
C VAL A 204 5.77 0.73 3.76
N ALA A 205 6.53 1.35 4.66
CA ALA A 205 7.97 1.55 4.50
C ALA A 205 8.76 0.23 4.38
N ASP A 206 8.36 -0.79 5.17
CA ASP A 206 8.97 -2.13 5.11
C ASP A 206 8.65 -2.83 3.78
N ALA A 207 7.39 -2.75 3.33
CA ALA A 207 7.00 -3.29 2.03
C ALA A 207 7.80 -2.65 0.89
N ALA A 208 7.92 -1.34 0.89
CA ALA A 208 8.70 -0.61 -0.10
C ALA A 208 10.20 -0.95 -0.03
N SER A 209 10.73 -1.18 1.18
CA SER A 209 12.10 -1.64 1.37
C SER A 209 12.33 -3.01 0.72
N ILE A 210 11.39 -3.94 0.88
CA ILE A 210 11.44 -5.25 0.20
C ILE A 210 11.37 -5.07 -1.32
N CYS A 211 10.49 -4.21 -1.83
CA CYS A 211 10.42 -3.91 -3.27
C CYS A 211 11.76 -3.37 -3.81
N ARG A 212 12.44 -2.50 -3.05
CA ARG A 212 13.78 -1.98 -3.42
C ARG A 212 14.83 -3.08 -3.49
N ASP A 213 14.84 -3.99 -2.50
CA ASP A 213 15.82 -5.09 -2.45
C ASP A 213 15.58 -6.06 -3.61
N ILE A 214 14.33 -6.34 -3.97
CA ILE A 214 13.97 -7.18 -5.12
C ILE A 214 14.36 -6.51 -6.44
N ASN A 215 14.23 -5.19 -6.53
CA ASN A 215 14.53 -4.38 -7.71
C ASN A 215 13.88 -4.93 -9.01
N ASN A 216 12.60 -5.31 -8.91
CA ASN A 216 11.82 -5.86 -10.02
C ASN A 216 10.57 -4.99 -10.26
N PRO A 217 10.37 -4.44 -11.47
CA PRO A 217 9.19 -3.61 -11.76
C PRO A 217 7.85 -4.36 -11.68
N GLY A 218 7.86 -5.69 -11.69
CA GLY A 218 6.69 -6.54 -11.45
C GLY A 218 6.31 -6.69 -9.97
N VAL A 219 7.05 -6.06 -9.04
CA VAL A 219 6.76 -6.12 -7.59
C VAL A 219 6.53 -4.71 -7.06
N ARG A 220 5.44 -4.51 -6.38
CA ARG A 220 4.96 -3.23 -5.85
C ARG A 220 4.42 -3.40 -4.43
N CYS A 221 4.05 -2.30 -3.81
CA CYS A 221 3.38 -2.31 -2.51
C CYS A 221 2.16 -1.39 -2.51
N MET A 222 1.38 -1.50 -1.45
CA MET A 222 0.21 -0.66 -1.20
C MET A 222 0.15 -0.20 0.25
N GLY A 223 -0.78 0.68 0.55
CA GLY A 223 -1.18 0.99 1.91
C GLY A 223 -2.69 0.94 2.07
N ASP A 224 -3.14 0.43 3.19
CA ASP A 224 -4.54 0.45 3.60
C ASP A 224 -4.68 1.37 4.82
N PHE A 225 -5.44 2.44 4.72
CA PHE A 225 -5.62 3.43 5.78
C PHE A 225 -6.12 2.83 7.09
N TRP A 226 -6.91 1.75 7.04
CA TRP A 226 -7.35 1.09 8.27
C TRP A 226 -6.21 0.32 8.93
N HIS A 227 -5.39 -0.42 8.17
CA HIS A 227 -4.21 -1.10 8.70
C HIS A 227 -3.16 -0.10 9.19
N MET A 228 -2.93 0.97 8.43
CA MET A 228 -2.01 2.05 8.77
C MET A 228 -2.37 2.75 10.08
N THR A 229 -3.65 2.82 10.45
CA THR A 229 -4.10 3.38 11.74
C THR A 229 -3.44 2.71 12.95
N TRP A 230 -3.05 1.44 12.84
CA TRP A 230 -2.44 0.65 13.92
C TRP A 230 -0.92 0.63 13.87
N GLU A 231 -0.34 0.85 12.71
CA GLU A 231 1.08 0.59 12.47
C GLU A 231 1.89 1.84 12.11
N GLU A 232 1.24 2.88 11.56
CA GLU A 232 1.92 4.08 11.08
C GLU A 232 1.69 5.27 12.03
N THR A 233 2.71 6.10 12.18
CA THR A 233 2.60 7.37 12.93
C THR A 233 2.15 8.53 12.04
N SER A 234 2.28 8.37 10.72
CA SER A 234 1.90 9.37 9.71
C SER A 234 1.57 8.67 8.39
N ASP A 235 0.34 8.83 7.92
CA ASP A 235 -0.06 8.31 6.60
C ASP A 235 0.77 8.94 5.47
N MET A 236 1.02 10.26 5.56
CA MET A 236 1.87 10.95 4.58
C MET A 236 3.28 10.39 4.58
N GLY A 237 3.88 10.19 5.76
CA GLY A 237 5.21 9.61 5.89
C GLY A 237 5.28 8.19 5.32
N ALA A 238 4.26 7.36 5.58
CA ALA A 238 4.15 6.01 5.04
C ALA A 238 4.12 6.00 3.50
N PHE A 239 3.25 6.79 2.88
CA PHE A 239 3.18 6.87 1.42
C PHE A 239 4.44 7.46 0.79
N LEU A 240 5.01 8.52 1.36
CA LEU A 240 6.29 9.10 0.87
C LEU A 240 7.44 8.09 0.96
N SER A 241 7.45 7.24 1.99
CA SER A 241 8.44 6.15 2.12
C SER A 241 8.31 5.09 1.04
N ALA A 242 7.09 4.86 0.55
CA ALA A 242 6.83 3.94 -0.55
C ALA A 242 7.34 4.49 -1.90
N GLY A 243 7.19 5.80 -2.13
CA GLY A 243 7.63 6.45 -3.35
C GLY A 243 7.02 5.79 -4.60
N GLU A 244 7.85 5.51 -5.59
CA GLU A 244 7.46 4.88 -6.86
C GLU A 244 6.94 3.44 -6.73
N TYR A 245 7.18 2.77 -5.60
CA TYR A 245 6.69 1.41 -5.36
C TYR A 245 5.22 1.36 -4.96
N LEU A 246 4.61 2.51 -4.59
CA LEU A 246 3.20 2.59 -4.24
C LEU A 246 2.32 2.39 -5.47
N GLN A 247 1.57 1.29 -5.52
CA GLN A 247 0.75 0.91 -6.67
C GLN A 247 -0.74 1.00 -6.40
N HIS A 248 -1.18 0.81 -5.16
CA HIS A 248 -2.59 0.75 -4.78
C HIS A 248 -2.83 1.32 -3.39
N VAL A 249 -4.05 1.75 -3.12
CA VAL A 249 -4.43 2.27 -1.79
C VAL A 249 -5.84 1.80 -1.45
N HIS A 250 -6.00 1.19 -0.27
CA HIS A 250 -7.32 0.91 0.30
C HIS A 250 -7.72 2.00 1.29
N VAL A 251 -9.01 2.32 1.29
CA VAL A 251 -9.60 3.29 2.21
C VAL A 251 -10.81 2.65 2.90
N ALA A 252 -10.78 2.57 4.22
CA ALA A 252 -11.90 2.15 5.05
C ALA A 252 -11.96 3.03 6.31
N SER A 253 -13.09 3.04 7.02
CA SER A 253 -13.21 3.78 8.27
C SER A 253 -12.19 3.27 9.30
N ARG A 254 -11.61 4.20 10.07
CA ARG A 254 -10.40 3.91 10.86
C ARG A 254 -10.66 3.07 12.11
N LYS A 255 -11.89 3.08 12.65
CA LYS A 255 -12.21 2.31 13.87
C LYS A 255 -12.90 0.99 13.56
N ARG A 256 -13.87 1.00 12.65
CA ARG A 256 -14.78 -0.13 12.41
C ARG A 256 -14.50 -0.89 11.12
N ARG A 257 -13.60 -0.38 10.26
CA ARG A 257 -13.34 -0.92 8.91
C ARG A 257 -14.61 -0.98 8.04
N SER A 258 -15.49 -0.02 8.25
CA SER A 258 -16.73 0.18 7.45
C SER A 258 -16.49 1.18 6.32
N MET A 259 -17.55 1.78 5.78
CA MET A 259 -17.40 2.77 4.72
C MET A 259 -16.64 4.01 5.20
N PRO A 260 -15.76 4.58 4.37
CA PRO A 260 -15.04 5.81 4.71
C PRO A 260 -15.98 6.94 5.12
N GLY A 261 -15.68 7.60 6.24
CA GLY A 261 -16.49 8.69 6.81
C GLY A 261 -17.48 8.25 7.89
N GLU A 262 -17.77 6.97 8.05
CA GLU A 262 -18.72 6.48 9.06
C GLU A 262 -18.22 6.61 10.49
N ASP A 263 -16.93 6.76 10.72
CA ASP A 263 -16.36 7.01 12.06
C ASP A 263 -16.21 8.51 12.37
N GLY A 264 -16.81 9.38 11.54
CA GLY A 264 -16.83 10.82 11.74
C GLY A 264 -15.43 11.44 11.74
N GLU A 265 -15.07 12.23 12.76
CA GLU A 265 -13.77 12.91 12.84
C GLU A 265 -12.56 11.96 12.87
N ALA A 266 -12.76 10.69 13.29
CA ALA A 266 -11.69 9.71 13.27
C ALA A 266 -11.25 9.35 11.83
N ASP A 267 -12.14 9.52 10.86
CA ASP A 267 -11.89 9.26 9.44
C ASP A 267 -11.22 10.44 8.74
N ASN A 268 -10.17 10.96 9.35
CA ASN A 268 -9.36 12.01 8.76
C ASN A 268 -8.24 11.42 7.88
N TYR A 269 -8.42 11.49 6.58
CA TYR A 269 -7.46 11.00 5.58
C TYR A 269 -6.61 12.10 4.93
N VAL A 270 -6.79 13.37 5.33
CA VAL A 270 -6.17 14.54 4.69
C VAL A 270 -4.64 14.42 4.64
N ASN A 271 -4.03 13.93 5.72
CA ASN A 271 -2.57 13.75 5.79
C ASN A 271 -2.09 12.74 4.72
N GLY A 272 -2.77 11.60 4.59
CA GLY A 272 -2.44 10.58 3.57
C GLY A 272 -2.66 11.09 2.15
N PHE A 273 -3.80 11.73 1.87
CA PHE A 273 -4.05 12.30 0.54
C PHE A 273 -3.07 13.39 0.14
N LYS A 274 -2.54 14.17 1.10
CA LYS A 274 -1.43 15.09 0.84
C LYS A 274 -0.17 14.32 0.41
N GLY A 275 0.14 13.21 1.07
CA GLY A 275 1.24 12.32 0.68
C GLY A 275 1.09 11.79 -0.75
N LEU A 276 -0.09 11.29 -1.10
CA LEU A 276 -0.38 10.82 -2.46
C LEU A 276 -0.20 11.94 -3.50
N LYS A 277 -0.67 13.15 -3.19
CA LYS A 277 -0.47 14.31 -4.08
C LYS A 277 1.00 14.71 -4.23
N MET A 278 1.79 14.60 -3.18
CA MET A 278 3.24 14.88 -3.25
C MET A 278 4.00 13.85 -4.09
N LEU A 279 3.48 12.65 -4.23
CA LEU A 279 4.02 11.58 -5.08
C LEU A 279 3.55 11.67 -6.53
N ASP A 280 2.70 12.65 -6.87
CA ASP A 280 2.00 12.68 -8.17
C ASP A 280 1.28 11.34 -8.47
N TYR A 281 0.68 10.74 -7.43
CA TYR A 281 0.03 9.43 -7.51
C TYR A 281 -1.15 9.46 -8.48
N ASP A 282 -1.15 8.55 -9.46
CA ASP A 282 -2.09 8.51 -10.59
C ASP A 282 -2.66 7.10 -10.86
N LYS A 283 -2.46 6.16 -9.91
CA LYS A 283 -2.84 4.74 -10.05
C LYS A 283 -4.31 4.50 -9.74
#